data_5761763f66a9a0e3144e908629484390
#
_entry.id   5761763f66a9a0e3144e908629484390
#
_cell.length_a   1.000
_cell.length_b   1.000
_cell.length_c   1.000
_cell.angle_alpha   90.00
_cell.angle_beta   90.00
_cell.angle_gamma   90.00
#
_symmetry.space_group_name_H-M   'P 1'
#
loop_
_entity.id
_entity.type
_entity.pdbx_description
1 polymer ?
#
loop_
_entity_poly.entity_id
_entity_poly.type
_entity_poly.pdbx_seq_one_letter_code
_entity_poly.pdbx_strand_id
1 'polypeptide(L)'
;MGTHLLLEVYNVPFEKLNDPQKIEETMVKAVETEDLTILNIFTHQFDPYGVTTLISLAESHLSCHTWPEKGCVAIDIFTCGSKNPRSVASVSYTHLTLPTNREV
;
A
#
# COMPACT_ATOMS: atom_id res chain seq x y z
N MET A 1 22.61 4.54 1.68
CA MET A 1 21.77 5.19 1.14
C MET A 1 20.39 4.66 1.25
N GLY A 2 19.77 4.12 0.30
CA GLY A 2 18.38 3.73 0.34
C GLY A 2 18.13 2.38 -0.28
N THR A 3 16.98 1.81 0.03
CA THR A 3 16.53 0.55 -0.54
C THR A 3 15.17 0.80 -1.20
N HIS A 4 15.04 0.35 -2.43
CA HIS A 4 13.82 0.51 -3.21
C HIS A 4 13.24 -0.86 -3.48
N LEU A 5 11.98 -1.06 -3.10
CA LEU A 5 11.31 -2.33 -3.29
C LEU A 5 10.04 -2.13 -4.08
N LEU A 6 9.84 -2.97 -5.08
CA LEU A 6 8.62 -2.98 -5.89
C LEU A 6 7.88 -4.28 -5.62
N LEU A 7 6.58 -4.17 -5.38
CA LEU A 7 5.74 -5.32 -5.08
C LEU A 7 4.51 -5.27 -5.97
N GLU A 8 4.21 -6.37 -6.63
CA GLU A 8 2.96 -6.52 -7.38
C GLU A 8 2.20 -7.69 -6.79
N VAL A 9 0.91 -7.50 -6.51
CA VAL A 9 0.07 -8.55 -5.95
C VAL A 9 -1.10 -8.75 -6.90
N TYR A 10 -1.40 -10.02 -7.18
CA TYR A 10 -2.46 -10.40 -8.12
C TYR A 10 -3.54 -11.19 -7.40
N ASN A 11 -4.68 -11.33 -8.03
CA ASN A 11 -5.80 -12.10 -7.50
C ASN A 11 -6.37 -11.51 -6.22
N VAL A 12 -6.37 -10.19 -6.14
CA VAL A 12 -6.97 -9.48 -5.00
C VAL A 12 -8.42 -9.13 -5.40
N PRO A 13 -9.39 -9.34 -4.51
CA PRO A 13 -10.78 -9.05 -4.85
C PRO A 13 -11.01 -7.60 -5.23
N PHE A 14 -11.91 -7.38 -6.18
CA PHE A 14 -12.24 -6.07 -6.70
C PHE A 14 -12.57 -5.08 -5.57
N GLU A 15 -13.39 -5.50 -4.63
CA GLU A 15 -13.87 -4.59 -3.60
C GLU A 15 -12.77 -4.15 -2.65
N LYS A 16 -11.71 -4.94 -2.50
CA LYS A 16 -10.59 -4.52 -1.68
C LYS A 16 -9.77 -3.45 -2.38
N LEU A 17 -9.71 -3.50 -3.70
CA LEU A 17 -8.86 -2.61 -4.47
C LEU A 17 -9.55 -1.32 -4.89
N ASN A 18 -10.88 -1.28 -4.81
CA ASN A 18 -11.63 -0.12 -5.26
C ASN A 18 -12.17 0.72 -4.12
N ASP A 19 -11.61 0.55 -2.93
CA ASP A 19 -12.04 1.29 -1.74
C ASP A 19 -10.90 2.19 -1.30
N PRO A 20 -10.97 3.50 -1.60
CA PRO A 20 -9.85 4.39 -1.31
C PRO A 20 -9.54 4.48 0.17
N GLN A 21 -10.55 4.43 1.03
CA GLN A 21 -10.30 4.51 2.45
C GLN A 21 -9.56 3.29 2.96
N LYS A 22 -9.96 2.09 2.50
CA LYS A 22 -9.30 0.88 2.94
C LYS A 22 -7.89 0.76 2.40
N ILE A 23 -7.65 1.18 1.17
CA ILE A 23 -6.30 1.18 0.61
C ILE A 23 -5.42 2.12 1.42
N GLU A 24 -5.92 3.32 1.70
CA GLU A 24 -5.14 4.28 2.48
C GLU A 24 -4.84 3.74 3.87
N GLU A 25 -5.81 3.16 4.55
CA GLU A 25 -5.60 2.60 5.89
C GLU A 25 -4.58 1.48 5.87
N THR A 26 -4.65 0.62 4.87
CA THR A 26 -3.70 -0.48 4.75
C THR A 26 -2.27 0.03 4.57
N MET A 27 -2.10 1.02 3.71
CA MET A 27 -0.77 1.57 3.47
C MET A 27 -0.23 2.31 4.69
N VAL A 28 -1.10 3.03 5.41
CA VAL A 28 -0.68 3.72 6.63
C VAL A 28 -0.24 2.71 7.68
N LYS A 29 -1.00 1.63 7.86
CA LYS A 29 -0.61 0.60 8.82
C LYS A 29 0.73 -0.02 8.44
N ALA A 30 0.94 -0.23 7.15
CA ALA A 30 2.17 -0.83 6.69
C ALA A 30 3.38 0.05 7.02
N VAL A 31 3.29 1.36 6.77
CA VAL A 31 4.44 2.22 7.04
C VAL A 31 4.67 2.40 8.54
N GLU A 32 3.61 2.30 9.34
CA GLU A 32 3.75 2.43 10.78
C GLU A 32 4.54 1.30 11.41
N THR A 33 4.62 0.14 10.74
CA THR A 33 5.40 -0.98 11.28
C THR A 33 6.89 -0.67 11.33
N GLU A 34 7.38 0.24 10.48
CA GLU A 34 8.78 0.62 10.49
C GLU A 34 9.01 1.96 11.19
N ASP A 35 7.99 2.46 11.88
CA ASP A 35 8.11 3.71 12.62
C ASP A 35 8.57 4.84 11.71
N LEU A 36 8.02 4.89 10.51
CA LEU A 36 8.33 5.94 9.54
C LEU A 36 7.44 7.14 9.78
N THR A 37 8.01 8.33 9.72
CA THR A 37 7.27 9.55 9.96
C THR A 37 6.50 9.95 8.70
N ILE A 38 5.18 10.03 8.80
CA ILE A 38 4.34 10.41 7.66
C ILE A 38 4.29 11.93 7.58
N LEU A 39 4.65 12.46 6.42
CA LEU A 39 4.61 13.90 6.18
C LEU A 39 3.35 14.29 5.42
N ASN A 40 2.87 13.45 4.53
CA ASN A 40 1.71 13.78 3.71
C ASN A 40 1.11 12.50 3.14
N ILE A 41 -0.20 12.49 2.98
CA ILE A 41 -0.92 11.37 2.37
C ILE A 41 -1.85 11.95 1.31
N PHE A 42 -1.82 11.35 0.12
CA PHE A 42 -2.71 11.73 -0.96
C PHE A 42 -3.37 10.46 -1.50
N THR A 43 -4.68 10.43 -1.55
CA THR A 43 -5.41 9.30 -2.13
C THR A 43 -6.42 9.83 -3.14
N HIS A 44 -6.46 9.18 -4.29
CA HIS A 44 -7.36 9.55 -5.37
C HIS A 44 -8.06 8.30 -5.88
N GLN A 45 -9.36 8.38 -6.03
CA GLN A 45 -10.11 7.31 -6.66
C GLN A 45 -10.44 7.70 -8.09
N PHE A 46 -10.13 6.81 -9.03
CA PHE A 46 -10.40 7.05 -10.43
C PHE A 46 -11.79 6.58 -10.81
N ASP A 47 -12.32 7.16 -11.84
CA ASP A 47 -13.61 6.80 -12.41
C ASP A 47 -13.34 6.08 -13.73
N PRO A 48 -13.85 4.84 -13.92
CA PRO A 48 -14.88 4.18 -13.12
C PRO A 48 -14.34 3.42 -11.92
N TYR A 49 -13.05 3.06 -11.89
CA TYR A 49 -12.48 2.41 -10.70
C TYR A 49 -10.97 2.54 -10.70
N GLY A 50 -10.39 2.22 -9.58
CA GLY A 50 -8.95 2.32 -9.35
C GLY A 50 -8.64 3.33 -8.28
N VAL A 51 -7.57 3.08 -7.53
CA VAL A 51 -7.16 3.95 -6.43
C VAL A 51 -5.65 4.15 -6.52
N THR A 52 -5.22 5.37 -6.26
CA THR A 52 -3.80 5.67 -6.07
C THR A 52 -3.64 6.29 -4.70
N THR A 53 -2.68 5.79 -3.92
CA THR A 53 -2.31 6.38 -2.64
C THR A 53 -0.82 6.67 -2.66
N LEU A 54 -0.46 7.90 -2.31
CA LEU A 54 0.93 8.33 -2.23
C LEU A 54 1.18 8.81 -0.81
N ILE A 55 2.20 8.26 -0.16
CA ILE A 55 2.57 8.67 1.19
C ILE A 55 3.98 9.19 1.15
N SER A 56 4.14 10.45 1.51
CA SER A 56 5.45 11.07 1.64
C SER A 56 5.92 10.86 3.08
N LEU A 57 7.09 10.29 3.22
CA LEU A 57 7.67 10.00 4.52
C LEU A 57 8.96 10.80 4.68
N ALA A 58 9.42 10.95 5.91
CA ALA A 58 10.70 11.62 6.13
C ALA A 58 11.78 10.81 5.42
N GLU A 59 12.34 11.39 4.34
CA GLU A 59 13.41 10.78 3.51
C GLU A 59 13.00 9.47 2.83
N SER A 60 11.70 9.24 2.67
CA SER A 60 11.22 7.99 2.10
C SER A 60 9.87 8.25 1.44
N HIS A 61 9.34 7.23 0.78
CA HIS A 61 7.99 7.34 0.21
C HIS A 61 7.39 5.96 -0.04
N LEU A 62 6.07 5.95 -0.18
CA LEU A 62 5.33 4.77 -0.62
C LEU A 62 4.32 5.21 -1.65
N SER A 63 4.20 4.46 -2.75
CA SER A 63 3.10 4.66 -3.68
C SER A 63 2.38 3.35 -3.90
N CYS A 64 1.07 3.44 -4.09
CA CYS A 64 0.22 2.27 -4.30
C CYS A 64 -0.77 2.60 -5.39
N HIS A 65 -0.86 1.73 -6.40
CA HIS A 65 -1.80 1.89 -7.50
C HIS A 65 -2.58 0.61 -7.66
N THR A 66 -3.90 0.70 -7.78
CA THR A 66 -4.73 -0.49 -7.92
C THR A 66 -5.41 -0.52 -9.27
N TRP A 67 -5.61 -1.74 -9.77
CA TRP A 67 -6.39 -2.03 -10.95
C TRP A 67 -7.44 -3.07 -10.55
N PRO A 68 -8.55 -2.62 -9.94
CA PRO A 68 -9.55 -3.57 -9.41
C PRO A 68 -10.10 -4.52 -10.46
N GLU A 69 -10.26 -4.02 -11.68
CA GLU A 69 -10.81 -4.85 -12.77
C GLU A 69 -9.87 -5.98 -13.16
N LYS A 70 -8.61 -5.88 -12.80
CA LYS A 70 -7.61 -6.91 -13.07
C LYS A 70 -7.17 -7.64 -11.81
N GLY A 71 -7.70 -7.24 -10.67
CA GLY A 71 -7.31 -7.84 -9.39
C GLY A 71 -5.85 -7.62 -9.04
N CYS A 72 -5.29 -6.50 -9.48
CA CYS A 72 -3.85 -6.25 -9.36
C CYS A 72 -3.55 -4.96 -8.62
N VAL A 73 -2.50 -4.98 -7.81
CA VAL A 73 -2.03 -3.78 -7.12
C VAL A 73 -0.51 -3.73 -7.22
N ALA A 74 0.02 -2.54 -7.45
CA ALA A 74 1.47 -2.32 -7.51
C ALA A 74 1.86 -1.35 -6.41
N ILE A 75 2.86 -1.70 -5.63
CA ILE A 75 3.33 -0.91 -4.50
C ILE A 75 4.82 -0.66 -4.67
N ASP A 76 5.21 0.58 -4.41
CA ASP A 76 6.58 1.03 -4.57
C ASP A 76 6.97 1.66 -3.24
N ILE A 77 8.03 1.15 -2.62
CA ILE A 77 8.46 1.58 -1.30
C ILE A 77 9.94 1.92 -1.35
N PHE A 78 10.28 3.14 -0.97
CA PHE A 78 11.67 3.55 -0.86
C PHE A 78 11.93 3.96 0.58
N THR A 79 12.96 3.38 1.21
CA THR A 79 13.34 3.74 2.56
C THR A 79 14.81 4.08 2.61
N CYS A 80 15.18 4.94 3.57
CA CYS A 80 16.56 5.34 3.78
C CYS A 80 17.09 4.76 5.07
N GLY A 81 18.42 4.63 5.12
CA GLY A 81 19.09 4.21 6.35
C GLY A 81 18.76 2.78 6.72
N SER A 82 18.48 2.57 7.99
CA SER A 82 18.24 1.24 8.51
C SER A 82 16.79 0.78 8.38
N LYS A 83 15.91 1.62 7.87
CA LYS A 83 14.51 1.23 7.73
C LYS A 83 14.37 0.16 6.65
N ASN A 84 13.51 -0.81 6.88
CA ASN A 84 13.40 -1.98 6.03
C ASN A 84 12.12 -1.98 5.23
N PRO A 85 12.19 -1.79 3.90
CA PRO A 85 10.97 -1.78 3.08
C PRO A 85 10.30 -3.13 3.01
N ARG A 86 11.02 -4.22 3.32
CA ARG A 86 10.42 -5.55 3.29
C ARG A 86 9.34 -5.72 4.34
N SER A 87 9.51 -5.09 5.51
CA SER A 87 8.48 -5.13 6.55
C SER A 87 7.21 -4.45 6.07
N VAL A 88 7.35 -3.30 5.42
CA VAL A 88 6.23 -2.56 4.88
C VAL A 88 5.53 -3.39 3.80
N ALA A 89 6.31 -4.01 2.91
CA ALA A 89 5.76 -4.86 1.86
C ALA A 89 5.01 -6.05 2.45
N SER A 90 5.57 -6.67 3.48
CA SER A 90 4.96 -7.84 4.09
C SER A 90 3.61 -7.52 4.72
N VAL A 91 3.52 -6.40 5.43
CA VAL A 91 2.26 -6.00 6.04
C VAL A 91 1.24 -5.65 4.97
N SER A 92 1.66 -4.94 3.92
CA SER A 92 0.76 -4.61 2.81
C SER A 92 0.22 -5.89 2.16
N TYR A 93 1.08 -6.83 1.88
CA TYR A 93 0.69 -8.08 1.25
C TYR A 93 -0.31 -8.84 2.12
N THR A 94 -0.02 -8.92 3.42
CA THR A 94 -0.88 -9.64 4.35
C THR A 94 -2.29 -9.04 4.37
N HIS A 95 -2.39 -7.71 4.51
CA HIS A 95 -3.70 -7.08 4.58
C HIS A 95 -4.47 -7.19 3.26
N LEU A 96 -3.78 -7.13 2.13
CA LEU A 96 -4.44 -7.22 0.83
C LEU A 96 -4.90 -8.62 0.51
N THR A 97 -4.26 -9.64 1.08
CA THR A 97 -4.57 -11.02 0.74
C THR A 97 -5.41 -11.74 1.78
N LEU A 98 -5.68 -11.12 2.94
CA LEU A 98 -6.55 -11.73 3.93
C LEU A 98 -7.98 -11.77 3.41
N PRO A 99 -8.77 -12.79 3.79
CA PRO A 99 -10.17 -12.84 3.40
C PRO A 99 -10.91 -11.61 3.92
N THR A 100 -11.78 -11.07 3.09
CA THR A 100 -12.54 -9.91 3.51
C THR A 100 -13.58 -10.26 4.55
N ASN A 101 -14.01 -11.54 4.58
CA ASN A 101 -15.09 -11.92 5.42
C ASN A 101 -14.63 -12.77 6.53
N ARG A 102 -13.87 -12.27 7.44
CA ARG A 102 -13.31 -13.04 8.42
C ARG A 102 -14.12 -13.07 9.53
N GLU A 103 -14.93 -13.34 9.87
CA GLU A 103 -15.64 -13.38 10.88
C GLU A 103 -15.57 -14.14 11.67
N VAL A 104 -15.44 -14.08 12.25
CA VAL A 104 -15.30 -14.87 12.90
C VAL A 104 -15.69 -14.84 14.03
#